data_23d33da29d6e36ce76a690dab05af8f8
#
_entry.id   23d33da29d6e36ce76a690dab05af8f8
#
_cell.length_a   1.000
_cell.length_b   1.000
_cell.length_c   1.000
_cell.angle_alpha   90.00
_cell.angle_beta   90.00
_cell.angle_gamma   90.00
#
_symmetry.space_group_name_H-M   'P 1'
#
loop_
_entity.id
_entity.type
_entity.pdbx_description
1 polymer ?
#
loop_
_entity_poly.entity_id
_entity_poly.type
_entity_poly.pdbx_seq_one_letter_code
_entity_poly.pdbx_strand_id
1 'polypeptide(L)' 'MDEPLRLDEECLTTSEVADRLKVTEDTVRRIFMNEPGVIVIYRPRKGRRQYRTLRIPEHVFRRVVTRFTRPK' A
#
# COMPACT_ATOMS: atom_id res chain seq x y z
N MET A 1 22.85 -7.47 7.47
CA MET A 1 21.96 -7.59 6.55
C MET A 1 20.76 -6.95 6.84
N ASP A 2 20.23 -6.30 6.00
CA ASP A 2 19.06 -5.75 6.32
C ASP A 2 18.02 -6.61 6.02
N GLU A 3 17.00 -6.40 6.55
CA GLU A 3 15.86 -7.12 6.48
C GLU A 3 14.89 -6.36 5.89
N PRO A 4 14.91 -6.15 4.67
CA PRO A 4 14.00 -5.25 4.04
C PRO A 4 12.58 -5.64 4.28
N LEU A 5 12.31 -6.90 4.39
CA LEU A 5 10.95 -7.30 4.61
C LEU A 5 10.83 -7.98 5.91
N ARG A 6 9.92 -7.53 6.70
CA ARG A 6 9.60 -8.18 7.93
C ARG A 6 8.57 -9.19 7.58
N LEU A 7 8.95 -10.39 7.37
CA LEU A 7 8.00 -11.39 6.95
C LEU A 7 6.95 -11.69 7.98
N ASP A 8 7.21 -11.32 9.21
CA ASP A 8 6.19 -11.53 10.21
C ASP A 8 5.22 -10.38 10.27
N GLU A 9 5.44 -9.34 9.51
CA GLU A 9 4.51 -8.24 9.50
C GLU A 9 3.56 -8.42 8.37
N GLU A 10 2.28 -8.28 8.64
CA GLU A 10 1.28 -8.46 7.64
C GLU A 10 1.25 -7.30 6.70
N CYS A 11 1.17 -7.55 5.44
CA CYS A 11 1.02 -6.51 4.45
C CYS A 11 -0.36 -6.59 3.83
N LEU A 12 -0.92 -5.45 3.55
CA LEU A 12 -2.25 -5.39 2.95
C LEU A 12 -2.14 -5.12 1.48
N THR A 13 -3.07 -5.65 0.71
CA THR A 13 -3.14 -5.37 -0.71
C THR A 13 -3.96 -4.10 -0.91
N THR A 14 -3.91 -3.55 -2.11
CA THR A 14 -4.74 -2.38 -2.40
C THR A 14 -6.20 -2.72 -2.26
N SER A 15 -6.58 -3.93 -2.62
CA SER A 15 -7.97 -4.34 -2.51
C SER A 15 -8.41 -4.39 -1.06
N GLU A 16 -7.55 -4.90 -0.19
CA GLU A 16 -7.89 -4.98 1.22
C GLU A 16 -7.99 -3.60 1.85
N VAL A 17 -7.10 -2.70 1.48
CA VAL A 17 -7.17 -1.35 2.02
C VAL A 17 -8.40 -0.64 1.50
N ALA A 18 -8.72 -0.85 0.23
CA ALA A 18 -9.92 -0.24 -0.35
C ALA A 18 -11.15 -0.70 0.41
N ASP A 19 -11.20 -1.98 0.72
CA ASP A 19 -12.31 -2.51 1.47
C ASP A 19 -12.38 -1.92 2.85
N ARG A 20 -11.28 -1.80 3.55
CA ARG A 20 -11.27 -1.28 4.90
C ARG A 20 -11.68 0.18 4.93
N LEU A 21 -11.24 0.95 3.95
CA LEU A 21 -11.54 2.38 3.92
C LEU A 21 -12.78 2.70 3.13
N LYS A 22 -13.36 1.70 2.47
CA LYS A 22 -14.57 1.90 1.66
C LYS A 22 -14.34 2.90 0.55
N VAL A 23 -13.22 2.75 -0.13
CA VAL A 23 -12.90 3.59 -1.26
C VAL A 23 -12.48 2.70 -2.41
N THR A 24 -12.23 3.26 -3.56
CA THR A 24 -11.81 2.47 -4.70
C THR A 24 -10.33 2.18 -4.60
N GLU A 25 -9.89 1.16 -5.32
CA GLU A 25 -8.48 0.84 -5.34
C GLU A 25 -7.66 1.95 -5.96
N ASP A 26 -8.25 2.67 -6.90
CA ASP A 26 -7.57 3.77 -7.52
C ASP A 26 -7.25 4.84 -6.48
N THR A 27 -8.17 5.10 -5.59
CA THR A 27 -7.94 6.04 -4.52
C THR A 27 -6.83 5.55 -3.59
N VAL A 28 -6.82 4.25 -3.31
CA VAL A 28 -5.78 3.69 -2.48
C VAL A 28 -4.42 3.90 -3.13
N ARG A 29 -4.33 3.67 -4.43
CA ARG A 29 -3.07 3.86 -5.11
C ARG A 29 -2.60 5.29 -5.04
N ARG A 30 -3.51 6.22 -5.21
CA ARG A 30 -3.14 7.63 -5.12
C ARG A 30 -2.61 8.00 -3.76
N ILE A 31 -3.22 7.45 -2.72
CA ILE A 31 -2.83 7.79 -1.37
C ILE A 31 -1.49 7.16 -1.00
N PHE A 32 -1.30 5.90 -1.39
CA PHE A 32 -0.17 5.14 -0.88
C PHE A 32 1.00 5.03 -1.82
N MET A 33 0.85 5.41 -3.07
CA MET A 33 1.89 5.15 -4.05
C MET A 33 3.23 5.74 -3.65
N ASN A 34 3.23 6.91 -3.10
CA ASN A 34 4.45 7.57 -2.72
C ASN A 34 4.69 7.60 -1.22
N GLU A 35 3.94 6.81 -0.49
CA GLU A 35 4.07 6.82 0.96
C GLU A 35 5.29 6.02 1.37
N PRO A 36 6.15 6.56 2.23
CA PRO A 36 7.32 5.82 2.66
C PRO A 36 6.92 4.52 3.35
N GLY A 37 7.65 3.46 3.05
CA GLY A 37 7.40 2.17 3.66
C GLY A 37 6.49 1.27 2.85
N VAL A 38 5.85 1.79 1.83
CA VAL A 38 5.01 0.96 0.98
C VAL A 38 5.92 0.23 0.01
N ILE A 39 5.65 -1.05 -0.20
CA ILE A 39 6.42 -1.88 -1.09
C ILE A 39 5.78 -1.83 -2.46
N VAL A 40 6.52 -1.40 -3.44
CA VAL A 40 6.01 -1.31 -4.81
C VAL A 40 6.72 -2.35 -5.64
N ILE A 41 5.97 -3.25 -6.20
CA ILE A 41 6.52 -4.33 -7.00
C ILE A 41 6.14 -4.07 -8.43
N TYR A 42 7.16 -3.90 -9.29
CA TYR A 42 6.91 -3.69 -10.69
C TYR A 42 6.87 -5.02 -11.40
N ARG A 43 5.88 -5.22 -12.22
CA ARG A 43 5.75 -6.45 -12.96
C ARG A 43 5.63 -6.11 -14.43
N PRO A 44 6.71 -6.13 -15.17
CA PRO A 44 6.65 -5.78 -16.58
C PRO A 44 5.85 -6.81 -17.34
N ARG A 45 5.01 -6.34 -18.23
CA ARG A 45 4.23 -7.22 -19.07
C ARG A 45 4.75 -7.08 -20.47
N LYS A 46 4.85 -8.21 -21.13
CA LYS A 46 5.35 -8.25 -22.43
C LYS A 46 4.55 -7.39 -23.34
N GLY A 47 5.16 -6.44 -23.93
CA GLY A 47 4.49 -5.65 -24.93
C GLY A 47 3.45 -4.69 -24.47
N ARG A 48 3.28 -4.52 -23.17
CA ARG A 48 2.27 -3.64 -22.73
C ARG A 48 2.72 -2.85 -21.58
N ARG A 49 1.81 -2.24 -20.84
CA ARG A 49 2.15 -1.41 -19.74
C ARG A 49 2.64 -2.26 -18.59
N GLN A 50 3.34 -1.63 -17.72
CA GLN A 50 3.78 -2.26 -16.52
C GLN A 50 2.73 -2.22 -15.49
N TYR A 51 2.67 -3.24 -14.67
CA TYR A 51 1.79 -3.25 -13.55
C TYR A 51 2.58 -2.96 -12.32
N ARG A 52 2.00 -2.20 -11.44
CA ARG A 52 2.58 -1.93 -10.15
C ARG A 52 1.69 -2.55 -9.13
N THR A 53 2.27 -3.40 -8.30
CA THR A 53 1.53 -4.04 -7.24
C THR A 53 2.02 -3.45 -5.93
N LEU A 54 1.12 -2.97 -5.14
CA LEU A 54 1.48 -2.38 -3.87
C LEU A 54 1.23 -3.35 -2.76
N ARG A 55 2.13 -3.35 -1.80
CA ARG A 55 1.91 -4.07 -0.56
C ARG A 55 2.12 -3.07 0.54
N ILE A 56 1.15 -2.92 1.38
CA ILE A 56 1.11 -1.87 2.37
C ILE A 56 1.24 -2.49 3.75
N PRO A 57 2.40 -2.35 4.39
CA PRO A 57 2.55 -2.92 5.72
C PRO A 57 1.55 -2.31 6.69
N GLU A 58 1.13 -3.11 7.64
CA GLU A 58 0.09 -2.69 8.55
C GLU A 58 0.46 -1.39 9.26
N HIS A 59 1.70 -1.23 9.67
CA HIS A 59 2.06 -0.01 10.39
C HIS A 59 1.98 1.22 9.48
N VAL A 60 2.22 1.05 8.19
CA VAL A 60 2.10 2.16 7.26
C VAL A 60 0.63 2.52 7.08
N PHE A 61 -0.21 1.49 6.99
CA PHE A 61 -1.65 1.71 6.87
C PHE A 61 -2.14 2.52 8.07
N ARG A 62 -1.74 2.12 9.26
CA ARG A 62 -2.19 2.83 10.47
C ARG A 62 -1.68 4.25 10.50
N ARG A 63 -0.43 4.45 10.08
CA ARG A 63 0.14 5.78 10.09
C ARG A 63 -0.66 6.72 9.17
N VAL A 64 -1.01 6.23 7.98
CA VAL A 64 -1.72 7.06 7.04
C VAL A 64 -3.14 7.32 7.52
N VAL A 65 -3.78 6.29 8.07
CA VAL A 65 -5.14 6.47 8.58
C VAL A 65 -5.14 7.49 9.71
N THR A 66 -4.13 7.43 10.58
CA THR A 66 -4.05 8.38 11.67
C THR A 66 -3.91 9.80 11.14
N ARG A 67 -3.13 9.95 10.07
CA ARG A 67 -2.93 11.26 9.49
C ARG A 67 -4.23 11.84 8.96
N PHE A 68 -5.09 10.99 8.42
CA PHE A 68 -6.34 11.46 7.88
C PHE A 68 -7.46 11.52 8.91
N THR A 69 -7.23 11.02 10.09
CA THR A 69 -8.28 11.02 11.11
C THR A 69 -8.33 12.38 11.76
N ARG A 70 -9.49 12.98 11.77
CA ARG A 70 -9.64 14.28 12.38
C ARG A 70 -9.86 14.13 13.86
N PRO A 71 -9.19 14.95 14.66
CA PRO A 71 -9.40 14.88 16.11
C PRO A 71 -10.79 15.39 16.44
N LYS A 72 -11.34 14.88 17.49
CA LYS A 72 -12.65 15.30 17.91
C LYS A 72 -12.64 16.54 18.72
#